data_39a97ddefb1ce8b93ac10a6a6b760141
#
_entry.id   39a97ddefb1ce8b93ac10a6a6b760141
#
_cell.length_a   1.000
_cell.length_b   1.000
_cell.length_c   1.000
_cell.angle_alpha   90.00
_cell.angle_beta   90.00
_cell.angle_gamma   90.00
#
_symmetry.space_group_name_H-M   'P 1'
#
loop_
_entity.id
_entity.type
_entity.pdbx_description
1 polymer ?
#
loop_
_entity_poly.entity_id
_entity_poly.type
_entity_poly.pdbx_seq_one_letter_code
_entity_poly.pdbx_strand_id
1 'polypeptide(L)'
;MKNKKPFLGIIGGSGLYELDELIAPKWKTVNSAFGAPSDDILIGKIGNINIAFLPRHGRQHNINPSEINYRSNIDCLKKIGVTDIISFSAVGS
;
A
#
# COMPACT_ATOMS: atom_id res chain seq x y z
N MET A 1 2.83 -8.80 25.01
CA MET A 1 2.46 -8.66 24.63
C MET A 1 1.99 -7.86 24.26
N LYS A 2 1.92 -7.51 23.87
CA LYS A 2 1.42 -6.78 23.61
C LYS A 2 0.61 -6.69 22.68
N ASN A 3 -0.11 -6.23 22.54
CA ASN A 3 -1.23 -6.17 21.71
C ASN A 3 -1.02 -5.20 20.62
N LYS A 4 -0.38 -5.61 19.59
CA LYS A 4 -0.25 -4.80 18.41
C LYS A 4 -1.55 -4.76 17.70
N LYS A 5 -2.02 -3.56 17.42
CA LYS A 5 -3.19 -3.41 16.58
C LYS A 5 -2.84 -3.85 15.16
N PRO A 6 -3.75 -4.50 14.48
CA PRO A 6 -3.49 -4.92 13.10
C PRO A 6 -3.30 -3.71 12.19
N PHE A 7 -2.33 -3.81 11.32
CA PHE A 7 -2.05 -2.78 10.34
C PHE A 7 -1.90 -3.49 9.01
N LEU A 8 -2.93 -3.40 8.19
CA LEU A 8 -3.00 -4.17 6.95
C LEU A 8 -2.41 -3.40 5.79
N GLY A 9 -1.41 -3.98 5.15
CA GLY A 9 -0.82 -3.40 3.96
C GLY A 9 -1.40 -4.05 2.73
N ILE A 10 -1.83 -3.24 1.78
CA ILE A 10 -2.44 -3.73 0.56
C ILE A 10 -1.69 -3.17 -0.64
N ILE A 11 -1.21 -4.07 -1.49
CA ILE A 11 -0.61 -3.68 -2.76
C ILE A 11 -1.58 -4.10 -3.84
N GLY A 12 -2.12 -3.15 -4.57
CA GLY A 12 -3.13 -3.49 -5.55
C GLY A 12 -3.29 -2.45 -6.62
N GLY A 13 -4.27 -2.66 -7.46
CA GLY A 13 -4.58 -1.73 -8.52
C GLY A 13 -5.31 -0.52 -8.00
N SER A 14 -5.86 0.23 -8.90
CA SER A 14 -6.59 1.44 -8.54
C SER A 14 -7.92 1.10 -7.87
N GLY A 15 -8.48 2.06 -7.19
CA GLY A 15 -9.81 1.94 -6.64
C GLY A 15 -9.90 2.03 -5.14
N LEU A 16 -8.96 1.42 -4.44
CA LEU A 16 -9.02 1.44 -2.98
C LEU A 16 -8.90 2.83 -2.41
N TYR A 17 -8.14 3.71 -3.04
CA TYR A 17 -8.01 5.06 -2.53
C TYR A 17 -9.24 5.92 -2.81
N GLU A 18 -10.24 5.34 -3.47
CA GLU A 18 -11.50 6.03 -3.70
C GLU A 18 -12.62 5.53 -2.80
N LEU A 19 -12.29 4.70 -1.82
CA LEU A 19 -13.30 4.17 -0.91
C LEU A 19 -13.80 5.24 0.04
N ASP A 20 -15.10 5.40 0.11
CA ASP A 20 -15.70 6.36 1.02
C ASP A 20 -15.55 5.95 2.48
N GLU A 21 -15.41 4.66 2.72
CA GLU A 21 -15.27 4.15 4.08
C GLU A 21 -13.91 4.44 4.72
N LEU A 22 -12.97 4.89 3.92
CA LEU A 22 -11.62 5.14 4.42
C LEU A 22 -11.60 6.42 5.25
N ILE A 23 -11.27 6.29 6.52
CA ILE A 23 -11.29 7.40 7.47
C ILE A 23 -9.93 8.06 7.51
N ALA A 24 -9.92 9.39 7.40
CA ALA A 24 -8.72 10.22 7.49
C ALA A 24 -7.59 9.74 6.58
N PRO A 25 -7.87 9.58 5.29
CA PRO A 25 -6.81 9.10 4.38
C PRO A 25 -5.71 10.14 4.21
N LYS A 26 -4.49 9.65 4.15
CA LYS A 26 -3.33 10.52 4.05
C LYS A 26 -2.26 9.84 3.22
N TRP A 27 -1.71 10.53 2.25
CA TRP A 27 -0.61 9.99 1.46
C TRP A 27 0.70 10.24 2.19
N LYS A 28 1.51 9.19 2.27
CA LYS A 28 2.80 9.29 2.93
C LYS A 28 3.91 8.82 2.00
N THR A 29 4.94 9.63 1.88
CA THR A 29 6.10 9.28 1.06
C THR A 29 7.07 8.45 1.90
N VAL A 30 7.43 7.28 1.41
CA VAL A 30 8.36 6.40 2.10
C VAL A 30 9.45 6.00 1.12
N ASN A 31 10.67 5.95 1.59
CA ASN A 31 11.81 5.57 0.77
C ASN A 31 12.34 4.21 1.16
N SER A 32 12.94 3.53 0.20
CA SER A 32 13.50 2.20 0.42
C SER A 32 14.90 2.14 -0.14
N ALA A 33 15.74 1.34 0.49
CA ALA A 33 17.09 1.09 -0.02
C ALA A 33 17.05 0.25 -1.30
N PHE A 34 15.93 -0.35 -1.61
CA PHE A 34 15.79 -1.18 -2.82
C PHE A 34 15.36 -0.38 -4.04
N GLY A 35 15.22 0.92 -3.90
CA GLY A 35 14.81 1.78 -4.99
C GLY A 35 13.50 2.48 -4.67
N ALA A 36 12.93 3.11 -5.66
CA ALA A 36 11.68 3.84 -5.47
C ALA A 36 10.48 2.89 -5.47
N PRO A 37 9.53 3.07 -4.54
CA PRO A 37 8.29 2.31 -4.61
C PRO A 37 7.42 2.83 -5.75
N SER A 38 6.33 2.12 -6.01
CA SER A 38 5.44 2.49 -7.12
C SER A 38 4.81 3.87 -6.90
N ASP A 39 4.53 4.20 -5.66
CA ASP A 39 3.87 5.47 -5.33
C ASP A 39 4.03 5.71 -3.84
N ASP A 40 3.50 6.84 -3.39
CA ASP A 40 3.32 7.06 -1.96
C ASP A 40 2.30 6.06 -1.43
N ILE A 41 2.23 5.94 -0.13
CA ILE A 41 1.34 4.99 0.52
C ILE A 41 0.17 5.75 1.11
N LEU A 42 -1.05 5.31 0.80
CA LEU A 42 -2.24 5.90 1.37
C LEU A 42 -2.55 5.21 2.69
N ILE A 43 -2.49 5.97 3.77
CA ILE A 43 -2.74 5.45 5.11
C ILE A 43 -4.08 5.96 5.60
N GLY A 44 -4.90 5.07 6.10
CA GLY A 44 -6.19 5.43 6.64
C GLY A 44 -6.73 4.33 7.51
N LYS A 45 -8.00 4.42 7.85
CA LYS A 45 -8.66 3.42 8.67
C LYS A 45 -9.96 2.99 8.04
N ILE A 46 -10.27 1.72 8.18
CA ILE A 46 -11.60 1.23 7.86
C ILE A 46 -12.11 0.55 9.11
N GLY A 47 -13.14 1.14 9.71
CA GLY A 47 -13.59 0.68 11.02
C GLY A 47 -12.48 0.85 12.05
N ASN A 48 -12.08 -0.22 12.68
CA ASN A 48 -11.00 -0.19 13.66
C ASN A 48 -9.66 -0.68 13.12
N ILE A 49 -9.58 -0.90 11.81
CA ILE A 49 -8.39 -1.47 11.21
C ILE A 49 -7.61 -0.41 10.48
N ASN A 50 -6.32 -0.30 10.79
CA ASN A 50 -5.43 0.59 10.05
C ASN A 50 -5.06 -0.05 8.73
N ILE A 51 -5.12 0.75 7.67
CA ILE A 51 -4.86 0.28 6.32
C ILE A 51 -3.77 1.12 5.70
N ALA A 52 -2.84 0.47 5.01
CA ALA A 52 -1.85 1.15 4.19
C ALA A 52 -1.98 0.59 2.78
N PHE A 53 -2.37 1.42 1.84
CA PHE A 53 -2.56 1.00 0.46
C PHE A 53 -1.49 1.56 -0.45
N LEU A 54 -0.87 0.69 -1.24
CA LEU A 54 0.15 1.09 -2.21
C LEU A 54 -0.33 0.74 -3.61
N PRO A 55 -0.60 1.75 -4.46
CA PRO A 55 -0.97 1.47 -5.85
C PRO A 55 0.24 0.92 -6.60
N ARG A 56 0.17 -0.34 -7.02
CA ARG A 56 1.36 -0.98 -7.59
C ARG A 56 1.78 -0.39 -8.93
N HIS A 57 0.85 0.19 -9.69
CA HIS A 57 1.18 0.85 -10.95
C HIS A 57 1.31 2.37 -10.79
N GLY A 58 1.21 2.86 -9.55
CA GLY A 58 1.16 4.29 -9.30
C GLY A 58 -0.25 4.84 -9.54
N ARG A 59 -0.53 5.98 -8.94
CA ARG A 59 -1.85 6.60 -9.10
C ARG A 59 -2.15 6.99 -10.53
N GLN A 60 -1.12 7.28 -11.28
CA GLN A 60 -1.28 7.71 -12.66
C GLN A 60 -1.17 6.57 -13.65
N HIS A 61 -1.03 5.35 -13.16
CA HIS A 61 -0.96 4.15 -13.97
C HIS A 61 0.15 4.22 -15.03
N ASN A 62 1.27 4.85 -14.66
CA ASN A 62 2.37 5.03 -15.61
C ASN A 62 3.52 4.05 -15.39
N ILE A 63 3.33 3.05 -14.56
CA ILE A 63 4.35 2.04 -14.31
C ILE A 63 3.90 0.73 -14.95
N ASN A 64 4.74 0.21 -15.84
CA ASN A 64 4.44 -1.08 -16.50
C ASN A 64 4.63 -2.21 -15.49
N PRO A 65 3.93 -3.33 -15.67
CA PRO A 65 4.10 -4.45 -14.74
C PRO A 65 5.54 -4.92 -14.60
N SER A 66 6.31 -4.85 -15.67
CA SER A 66 7.70 -5.28 -15.60
C SER A 66 8.60 -4.30 -14.86
N GLU A 67 8.09 -3.11 -14.60
CA GLU A 67 8.86 -2.07 -13.92
C GLU A 67 8.52 -1.93 -12.44
N ILE A 68 7.58 -2.72 -11.96
CA ILE A 68 7.17 -2.62 -10.56
C ILE A 68 8.27 -3.17 -9.67
N ASN A 69 8.69 -2.36 -8.72
CA ASN A 69 9.71 -2.76 -7.76
C ASN A 69 9.01 -3.31 -6.52
N TYR A 70 8.65 -4.59 -6.57
CA TYR A 70 7.92 -5.23 -5.48
C TYR A 70 8.71 -5.22 -4.17
N ARG A 71 10.02 -5.40 -4.27
CA ARG A 71 10.85 -5.42 -3.07
C ARG A 71 10.80 -4.08 -2.34
N SER A 72 10.87 -2.99 -3.10
CA SER A 72 10.75 -1.66 -2.52
C SER A 72 9.36 -1.44 -1.93
N ASN A 73 8.33 -1.88 -2.64
CA ASN A 73 6.96 -1.70 -2.15
C ASN A 73 6.76 -2.40 -0.81
N ILE A 74 7.23 -3.63 -0.70
CA ILE A 74 7.09 -4.39 0.54
C ILE A 74 7.93 -3.76 1.65
N ASP A 75 9.14 -3.33 1.34
CA ASP A 75 10.00 -2.70 2.33
C ASP A 75 9.37 -1.43 2.88
N CYS A 76 8.80 -0.60 2.01
CA CYS A 76 8.17 0.63 2.44
C CYS A 76 6.99 0.36 3.37
N LEU A 77 6.17 -0.66 3.06
CA LEU A 77 5.07 -1.02 3.94
C LEU A 77 5.56 -1.50 5.29
N LYS A 78 6.61 -2.28 5.31
CA LYS A 78 7.17 -2.75 6.57
C LYS A 78 7.74 -1.61 7.40
N LYS A 79 8.32 -0.62 6.76
CA LYS A 79 8.90 0.51 7.47
C LYS A 79 7.88 1.32 8.25
N ILE A 80 6.64 1.36 7.77
CA ILE A 80 5.61 2.11 8.46
C ILE A 80 4.86 1.28 9.50
N GLY A 81 5.25 0.01 9.67
CA GLY A 81 4.70 -0.80 10.75
C GLY A 81 3.60 -1.75 10.37
N VAL A 82 3.44 -2.02 9.08
CA VAL A 82 2.43 -2.96 8.62
C VAL A 82 2.70 -4.35 9.18
N THR A 83 1.66 -5.01 9.69
CA THR A 83 1.78 -6.34 10.26
C THR A 83 1.48 -7.44 9.27
N ASP A 84 0.61 -7.17 8.30
CA ASP A 84 0.23 -8.15 7.28
C ASP A 84 0.17 -7.48 5.92
N ILE A 85 0.59 -8.18 4.89
CA ILE A 85 0.59 -7.62 3.54
C ILE A 85 -0.23 -8.52 2.63
N ILE A 86 -1.16 -7.92 1.91
CA ILE A 86 -1.96 -8.60 0.91
C ILE A 86 -1.67 -7.97 -0.44
N SER A 87 -1.32 -8.79 -1.41
CA SER A 87 -1.06 -8.31 -2.75
C SER A 87 -2.15 -8.84 -3.68
N PHE A 88 -2.86 -7.93 -4.32
CA PHE A 88 -3.88 -8.29 -5.29
C PHE A 88 -3.30 -8.19 -6.68
N SER A 89 -3.34 -9.28 -7.43
CA SER A 89 -2.96 -9.18 -8.82
C SER A 89 -4.22 -9.04 -9.66
N ALA A 90 -4.08 -8.33 -10.73
CA ALA A 90 -5.15 -8.17 -11.66
C ALA A 90 -5.28 -9.47 -12.38
N VAL A 91 -6.21 -10.19 -11.99
CA VAL A 91 -6.42 -11.42 -12.61
C VAL A 91 -7.12 -11.20 -13.86
N GLY A 92 -6.51 -11.28 -14.79
CA GLY A 92 -7.04 -11.26 -15.93
C GLY A 92 -8.32 -11.04 -16.26
N SER A 93 -8.76 -10.71 -15.84
CA SER A 93 -9.83 -10.55 -16.27
C SER A 93 -10.01 -9.90 -17.07
#